data_5a7b92e388ee317f4670bd2c03048797
#
_entry.id   5a7b92e388ee317f4670bd2c03048797
#
_cell.length_a   1.000
_cell.length_b   1.000
_cell.length_c   1.000
_cell.angle_alpha   90.00
_cell.angle_beta   90.00
_cell.angle_gamma   90.00
#
_symmetry.space_group_name_H-M   'P 1'
#
loop_
_entity.id
_entity.type
_entity.pdbx_description
1 polymer ?
#
loop_
_entity_poly.entity_id
_entity_poly.type
_entity_poly.pdbx_seq_one_letter_code
_entity_poly.pdbx_strand_id
1 'polypeptide(L)'
;SLSEGEGGSHAGAMSKSYVTLSLSMSSGKGATRAAGEPHAGEVGDGQEGGKDYENAVSSVIAFFFKGDNGANSSGDTDISKVVTFAPKNGTDGSGQTGNGHDIDKVYSMTRQVELGYGTYNVIAVANLGAEGSPDGWWNTPGLKLGQVRDRIIDECWDESESGYSRFLMSSEGDATITLTKDNYSPDNAAKVDVSVERMAARVDYCAKASYQCDDEAYKGATASILGAALVNNLTAGSYLLKRVADGVSQAPTGSGVTYLGDETVDGGGLASNYVLDPWTSLKTPGNIGQPVFTIPDYSGSVPDGGSVAAERLFGVYYTSFSEDPDDWNRYVGNRSESDKMDDGGVDGAWYRAGYTLENTTPGGDVHSENKYYNTGIVFKARFTPAEGSVNNSFSNLSYKAGQTFFELANSLFATMEDMTDWFYSAAGLRLSDVYEELDSMTWEEASALAESIPANDPSGYGPYLAGQANGKSGTLTDEDRLSLSWMAYMKAQCGYSYAPGSGVTLDSWPDGVGRFSSTREALTQYGVRTYKDAICYYTWWIMHANDIQQGDEDNGVEGVMEHGMVRNNIYKLNVSSIYTIGDDVPGNTTLRVRATVNAWVLLDGEDIVFGPQ
;
A
#
# COMPACT_ATOMS: atom_id res chain seq x y z
N SER A 1 2.26 -17.15 -66.80
CA SER A 1 2.79 -17.63 -65.56
C SER A 1 3.10 -16.42 -64.69
N LEU A 2 2.41 -16.31 -63.69
CA LEU A 2 2.79 -15.40 -62.64
C LEU A 2 4.26 -15.65 -62.35
N SER A 3 5.07 -14.67 -62.51
CA SER A 3 6.47 -14.82 -62.20
C SER A 3 6.56 -15.26 -60.76
N GLU A 4 7.33 -16.25 -60.53
CA GLU A 4 7.62 -16.74 -59.19
C GLU A 4 8.15 -15.63 -58.28
N GLY A 5 8.64 -14.54 -58.85
CA GLY A 5 9.08 -13.37 -58.12
C GLY A 5 7.95 -12.53 -57.56
N GLU A 6 6.84 -12.43 -58.24
CA GLU A 6 5.66 -11.82 -57.69
C GLU A 6 5.03 -12.71 -56.61
N GLY A 7 5.09 -14.02 -56.81
CA GLY A 7 4.70 -14.96 -55.79
C GLY A 7 5.52 -14.81 -54.50
N GLY A 8 6.82 -14.48 -54.62
CA GLY A 8 7.68 -14.30 -53.46
C GLY A 8 7.32 -13.12 -52.58
N SER A 9 7.02 -11.98 -53.16
CA SER A 9 6.67 -10.79 -52.38
C SER A 9 5.22 -10.76 -51.92
N HIS A 10 4.33 -11.31 -52.71
CA HIS A 10 2.91 -11.40 -52.37
C HIS A 10 2.55 -12.69 -51.65
N ALA A 11 3.29 -13.77 -51.90
CA ALA A 11 3.08 -15.04 -51.22
C ALA A 11 3.25 -14.91 -49.70
N GLY A 12 4.11 -13.98 -49.25
CA GLY A 12 4.20 -13.68 -47.86
C GLY A 12 2.91 -13.20 -47.24
N ALA A 13 2.26 -12.21 -47.85
CA ALA A 13 1.01 -11.63 -47.35
C ALA A 13 -0.23 -12.52 -47.52
N MET A 14 -0.19 -13.45 -48.51
CA MET A 14 -1.33 -14.32 -48.84
C MET A 14 -1.21 -15.73 -48.27
N SER A 15 -0.06 -16.06 -47.66
CA SER A 15 0.19 -17.39 -47.14
C SER A 15 -0.59 -17.67 -45.87
N LYS A 16 -1.06 -18.90 -45.73
CA LYS A 16 -1.74 -19.39 -44.54
C LYS A 16 -0.91 -20.49 -43.93
N SER A 17 -0.60 -20.31 -42.65
CA SER A 17 0.17 -21.27 -41.87
C SER A 17 -0.53 -21.58 -40.56
N TYR A 18 -0.40 -22.80 -40.09
CA TYR A 18 -0.85 -23.15 -38.76
C TYR A 18 0.22 -22.81 -37.73
N VAL A 19 -0.23 -22.20 -36.66
CA VAL A 19 0.61 -21.79 -35.55
C VAL A 19 0.07 -22.42 -34.28
N THR A 20 0.97 -23.06 -33.54
CA THR A 20 0.72 -23.46 -32.14
C THR A 20 1.48 -22.53 -31.23
N LEU A 21 0.76 -21.75 -30.46
CA LEU A 21 1.30 -20.88 -29.42
C LEU A 21 1.13 -21.57 -28.06
N SER A 22 2.23 -21.81 -27.37
CA SER A 22 2.22 -22.29 -25.99
C SER A 22 2.53 -21.12 -25.07
N LEU A 23 1.53 -20.71 -24.32
CA LEU A 23 1.63 -19.62 -23.36
C LEU A 23 1.89 -20.23 -21.98
N SER A 24 3.00 -19.86 -21.37
CA SER A 24 3.34 -20.29 -20.02
C SER A 24 3.53 -19.10 -19.09
N MET A 25 3.14 -19.25 -17.84
CA MET A 25 3.36 -18.26 -16.81
C MET A 25 4.19 -18.86 -15.69
N SER A 26 5.21 -18.15 -15.26
CA SER A 26 6.05 -18.56 -14.15
C SER A 26 5.38 -18.30 -12.82
N SER A 27 5.85 -19.00 -11.79
CA SER A 27 5.53 -18.67 -10.41
C SER A 27 5.92 -17.23 -10.12
N GLY A 28 5.08 -16.52 -9.37
CA GLY A 28 5.41 -15.19 -8.92
C GLY A 28 6.72 -15.21 -8.14
N LYS A 29 7.64 -14.36 -8.51
CA LYS A 29 8.89 -14.19 -7.76
C LYS A 29 8.59 -13.62 -6.40
N GLY A 30 9.27 -14.08 -5.37
CA GLY A 30 9.54 -13.26 -4.22
C GLY A 30 10.36 -12.06 -4.65
N ALA A 31 10.38 -10.99 -3.85
CA ALA A 31 11.15 -9.80 -4.17
C ALA A 31 12.58 -10.18 -4.52
N THR A 32 13.08 -9.60 -5.61
CA THR A 32 14.30 -10.07 -6.22
C THR A 32 15.50 -9.95 -5.33
N ARG A 33 16.00 -11.04 -4.98
CA ARG A 33 17.31 -11.14 -4.52
C ARG A 33 18.03 -12.24 -5.21
N ALA A 34 19.32 -12.37 -4.83
CA ALA A 34 20.11 -13.50 -5.27
C ALA A 34 19.28 -14.78 -5.15
N ALA A 35 18.98 -15.39 -6.28
CA ALA A 35 18.14 -16.57 -6.32
C ALA A 35 18.67 -17.67 -5.39
N GLY A 36 17.81 -18.20 -4.55
CA GLY A 36 18.09 -19.38 -3.77
C GLY A 36 18.48 -19.18 -2.30
N GLU A 37 18.44 -17.96 -1.77
CA GLU A 37 18.66 -17.76 -0.34
C GLU A 37 17.34 -17.46 0.37
N PRO A 38 16.74 -18.43 1.09
CA PRO A 38 15.57 -18.19 1.88
C PRO A 38 15.90 -17.35 3.10
N HIS A 39 14.90 -16.59 3.57
CA HIS A 39 15.01 -15.88 4.80
C HIS A 39 14.87 -16.75 6.00
N ALA A 40 15.39 -16.29 7.13
CA ALA A 40 15.08 -16.85 8.42
C ALA A 40 13.56 -16.88 8.59
N GLY A 41 12.98 -18.07 8.59
CA GLY A 41 11.54 -18.29 8.73
C GLY A 41 10.78 -18.56 7.45
N GLU A 42 11.42 -18.46 6.29
CA GLU A 42 10.78 -18.85 5.04
C GLU A 42 10.93 -20.33 4.74
N VAL A 43 9.86 -20.86 4.17
CA VAL A 43 9.84 -22.22 3.64
C VAL A 43 9.72 -22.12 2.14
N GLY A 44 10.76 -22.53 1.41
CA GLY A 44 10.73 -22.59 -0.04
C GLY A 44 11.98 -22.02 -0.71
N ASP A 45 11.92 -21.95 -2.01
CA ASP A 45 13.02 -21.55 -2.91
C ASP A 45 12.93 -20.12 -3.41
N GLY A 46 12.09 -19.29 -2.78
CA GLY A 46 11.84 -17.92 -3.20
C GLY A 46 10.86 -17.82 -4.36
N GLN A 47 10.15 -18.88 -4.68
CA GLN A 47 9.13 -18.94 -5.73
C GLN A 47 7.83 -19.47 -5.16
N GLU A 48 6.72 -18.91 -5.60
CA GLU A 48 5.39 -19.33 -5.19
C GLU A 48 4.47 -19.39 -6.41
N GLY A 49 3.71 -20.49 -6.53
CA GLY A 49 2.73 -20.65 -7.57
C GLY A 49 1.55 -19.69 -7.44
N GLY A 50 1.08 -19.17 -8.56
CA GLY A 50 -0.16 -18.42 -8.61
C GLY A 50 -1.36 -19.29 -8.26
N LYS A 51 -2.41 -18.67 -7.73
CA LYS A 51 -3.69 -19.33 -7.52
C LYS A 51 -4.39 -19.57 -8.86
N ASP A 52 -5.36 -20.46 -8.89
CA ASP A 52 -6.08 -20.78 -10.13
C ASP A 52 -6.68 -19.54 -10.80
N TYR A 53 -7.27 -18.63 -10.03
CA TYR A 53 -7.81 -17.39 -10.56
C TYR A 53 -6.75 -16.40 -11.04
N GLU A 54 -5.53 -16.47 -10.48
CA GLU A 54 -4.38 -15.67 -10.92
C GLU A 54 -3.75 -16.21 -12.20
N ASN A 55 -3.91 -17.50 -12.45
CA ASN A 55 -3.39 -18.22 -13.61
C ASN A 55 -4.39 -18.35 -14.76
N ALA A 56 -5.65 -18.02 -14.53
CA ALA A 56 -6.70 -18.19 -15.52
C ALA A 56 -6.50 -17.29 -16.75
N VAL A 57 -6.58 -17.87 -17.94
CA VAL A 57 -6.46 -17.17 -19.21
C VAL A 57 -7.72 -17.42 -20.03
N SER A 58 -8.43 -16.34 -20.39
CA SER A 58 -9.64 -16.39 -21.19
C SER A 58 -9.45 -15.91 -22.63
N SER A 59 -8.41 -15.13 -22.88
CA SER A 59 -8.08 -14.61 -24.20
C SER A 59 -6.58 -14.40 -24.37
N VAL A 60 -6.08 -14.57 -25.57
CA VAL A 60 -4.67 -14.29 -25.91
C VAL A 60 -4.62 -13.50 -27.20
N ILE A 61 -3.85 -12.43 -27.20
CA ILE A 61 -3.55 -11.63 -28.40
C ILE A 61 -2.05 -11.73 -28.64
N ALA A 62 -1.66 -12.11 -29.85
CA ALA A 62 -0.27 -12.19 -30.26
C ALA A 62 0.03 -11.16 -31.35
N PHE A 63 1.15 -10.47 -31.21
CA PHE A 63 1.66 -9.48 -32.14
C PHE A 63 2.89 -10.07 -32.82
N PHE A 64 2.84 -10.20 -34.15
CA PHE A 64 3.92 -10.71 -34.98
C PHE A 64 4.62 -9.54 -35.67
N PHE A 65 5.94 -9.47 -35.60
CA PHE A 65 6.70 -8.40 -36.24
C PHE A 65 8.11 -8.87 -36.65
N LYS A 66 8.68 -8.19 -37.63
CA LYS A 66 10.03 -8.47 -38.14
C LYS A 66 11.01 -7.38 -37.68
N GLY A 67 11.49 -7.50 -36.46
CA GLY A 67 12.49 -6.58 -35.94
C GLY A 67 13.83 -7.29 -35.74
N ASP A 68 14.90 -6.55 -35.86
CA ASP A 68 16.27 -7.10 -35.77
C ASP A 68 16.73 -7.32 -34.33
N ASN A 69 16.03 -6.77 -33.36
CA ASN A 69 16.43 -6.74 -31.95
C ASN A 69 15.32 -7.13 -30.99
N GLY A 70 14.48 -8.09 -31.41
CA GLY A 70 13.37 -8.57 -30.58
C GLY A 70 12.48 -7.43 -30.11
N ALA A 71 12.08 -7.45 -28.85
CA ALA A 71 11.27 -6.41 -28.24
C ALA A 71 11.99 -5.05 -28.16
N ASN A 72 13.31 -5.01 -28.30
CA ASN A 72 14.11 -3.80 -28.35
C ASN A 72 14.30 -3.23 -29.76
N SER A 73 13.62 -3.79 -30.76
CA SER A 73 13.61 -3.25 -32.11
C SER A 73 13.05 -1.82 -32.13
N SER A 74 13.33 -1.07 -33.20
CA SER A 74 12.80 0.29 -33.35
C SER A 74 11.30 0.34 -33.14
N GLY A 75 10.82 1.35 -32.45
CA GLY A 75 9.38 1.61 -32.27
C GLY A 75 8.63 1.82 -33.58
N ASP A 76 9.32 2.17 -34.66
CA ASP A 76 8.75 2.32 -36.00
C ASP A 76 8.54 0.99 -36.74
N THR A 77 8.98 -0.12 -36.15
CA THR A 77 8.76 -1.46 -36.72
C THR A 77 7.27 -1.74 -36.87
N ASP A 78 6.87 -2.17 -38.07
CA ASP A 78 5.48 -2.53 -38.32
C ASP A 78 5.08 -3.81 -37.58
N ILE A 79 3.91 -3.82 -37.00
CA ILE A 79 3.27 -5.06 -36.57
C ILE A 79 2.71 -5.73 -37.83
N SER A 80 3.28 -6.86 -38.19
CA SER A 80 2.93 -7.58 -39.41
C SER A 80 1.54 -8.23 -39.33
N LYS A 81 1.19 -8.74 -38.15
CA LYS A 81 -0.13 -9.37 -37.91
C LYS A 81 -0.45 -9.35 -36.42
N VAL A 82 -1.71 -9.13 -36.13
CA VAL A 82 -2.30 -9.33 -34.79
C VAL A 82 -3.22 -10.54 -34.88
N VAL A 83 -3.01 -11.49 -33.99
CA VAL A 83 -3.75 -12.77 -34.01
C VAL A 83 -4.32 -13.01 -32.61
N THR A 84 -5.63 -13.33 -32.57
CA THR A 84 -6.28 -13.74 -31.32
C THR A 84 -6.33 -15.26 -31.24
N PHE A 85 -6.07 -15.78 -30.06
CA PHE A 85 -6.19 -17.21 -29.78
C PHE A 85 -7.23 -17.42 -28.69
N ALA A 86 -8.02 -18.48 -28.83
CA ALA A 86 -8.98 -18.92 -27.81
C ALA A 86 -8.35 -20.04 -27.00
N PRO A 87 -7.95 -19.78 -25.75
CA PRO A 87 -7.35 -20.80 -24.92
C PRO A 87 -8.40 -21.82 -24.46
N LYS A 88 -7.96 -23.06 -24.35
CA LYS A 88 -8.69 -24.11 -23.65
C LYS A 88 -8.14 -24.22 -22.22
N ASN A 89 -8.64 -25.18 -21.46
CA ASN A 89 -8.12 -25.44 -20.11
C ASN A 89 -6.60 -25.60 -20.13
N GLY A 90 -5.94 -24.88 -19.24
CA GLY A 90 -4.50 -24.96 -19.06
C GLY A 90 -4.10 -26.27 -18.40
N THR A 91 -2.86 -26.66 -18.60
CA THR A 91 -2.24 -27.82 -17.94
C THR A 91 -1.18 -27.33 -16.94
N ASP A 92 -0.96 -28.11 -15.89
CA ASP A 92 0.05 -27.81 -14.90
C ASP A 92 1.45 -27.88 -15.51
N GLY A 93 2.29 -26.92 -15.12
CA GLY A 93 3.66 -26.83 -15.58
C GLY A 93 4.68 -27.52 -14.68
N SER A 94 4.25 -28.44 -13.82
CA SER A 94 5.11 -29.12 -12.83
C SER A 94 6.39 -29.67 -13.43
N GLY A 95 7.52 -29.30 -12.84
CA GLY A 95 8.83 -29.74 -13.30
C GLY A 95 9.37 -29.06 -14.55
N GLN A 96 8.64 -28.09 -15.10
CA GLN A 96 9.09 -27.29 -16.23
C GLN A 96 9.64 -25.95 -15.74
N THR A 97 10.65 -25.42 -16.41
CA THR A 97 11.22 -24.10 -16.14
C THR A 97 11.17 -23.24 -17.40
N GLY A 98 10.86 -21.95 -17.22
CA GLY A 98 10.94 -20.94 -18.25
C GLY A 98 11.56 -19.66 -17.69
N ASN A 99 12.53 -19.09 -18.41
CA ASN A 99 13.24 -17.88 -17.99
C ASN A 99 13.80 -17.95 -16.54
N GLY A 100 14.28 -19.14 -16.12
CA GLY A 100 14.84 -19.33 -14.80
C GLY A 100 13.83 -19.50 -13.67
N HIS A 101 12.53 -19.60 -13.98
CA HIS A 101 11.45 -19.76 -13.00
C HIS A 101 10.66 -21.03 -13.27
N ASP A 102 10.06 -21.58 -12.22
CA ASP A 102 9.12 -22.67 -12.38
C ASP A 102 7.88 -22.19 -13.14
N ILE A 103 7.32 -23.07 -13.95
CA ILE A 103 6.12 -22.79 -14.73
C ILE A 103 4.90 -23.27 -13.96
N ASP A 104 3.94 -22.36 -13.70
CA ASP A 104 2.69 -22.66 -13.02
C ASP A 104 1.71 -23.37 -13.93
N LYS A 105 1.48 -22.79 -15.10
CA LYS A 105 0.42 -23.19 -16.02
C LYS A 105 0.90 -23.04 -17.46
N VAL A 106 0.44 -23.93 -18.34
CA VAL A 106 0.69 -23.84 -19.78
C VAL A 106 -0.64 -23.93 -20.53
N TYR A 107 -0.85 -22.99 -21.43
CA TYR A 107 -1.97 -22.99 -22.38
C TYR A 107 -1.42 -23.18 -23.78
N SER A 108 -1.90 -24.20 -24.49
CA SER A 108 -1.48 -24.46 -25.87
C SER A 108 -2.66 -24.26 -26.83
N MET A 109 -2.45 -23.45 -27.85
CA MET A 109 -3.51 -23.04 -28.79
C MET A 109 -3.00 -23.14 -30.21
N THR A 110 -3.78 -23.74 -31.08
CA THR A 110 -3.44 -23.88 -32.50
C THR A 110 -4.52 -23.23 -33.37
N ARG A 111 -4.08 -22.40 -34.32
CA ARG A 111 -4.97 -21.85 -35.35
C ARG A 111 -4.25 -21.56 -36.63
N GLN A 112 -4.99 -21.37 -37.70
CA GLN A 112 -4.49 -20.89 -38.97
C GLN A 112 -4.28 -19.37 -38.91
N VAL A 113 -3.13 -18.93 -39.40
CA VAL A 113 -2.74 -17.53 -39.45
C VAL A 113 -2.43 -17.14 -40.88
N GLU A 114 -2.95 -16.02 -41.33
CA GLU A 114 -2.68 -15.46 -42.65
C GLU A 114 -1.53 -14.46 -42.52
N LEU A 115 -0.32 -14.93 -42.79
CA LEU A 115 0.92 -14.19 -42.64
C LEU A 115 1.97 -14.79 -43.56
N GLY A 116 2.84 -13.97 -44.13
CA GLY A 116 3.91 -14.42 -45.02
C GLY A 116 4.89 -15.36 -44.36
N TYR A 117 5.53 -16.21 -45.18
CA TYR A 117 6.63 -17.04 -44.70
C TYR A 117 7.78 -16.20 -44.24
N GLY A 118 8.49 -16.67 -43.25
CA GLY A 118 9.63 -16.00 -42.70
C GLY A 118 9.69 -16.12 -41.17
N THR A 119 10.68 -15.47 -40.59
CA THR A 119 10.88 -15.44 -39.14
C THR A 119 10.31 -14.17 -38.54
N TYR A 120 9.53 -14.33 -37.48
CA TYR A 120 8.86 -13.24 -36.77
C TYR A 120 9.21 -13.29 -35.29
N ASN A 121 9.28 -12.11 -34.68
CA ASN A 121 9.17 -11.97 -33.24
C ASN A 121 7.70 -12.01 -32.82
N VAL A 122 7.42 -12.50 -31.62
CA VAL A 122 6.08 -12.64 -31.09
C VAL A 122 6.02 -12.02 -29.68
N ILE A 123 5.08 -11.10 -29.50
CA ILE A 123 4.66 -10.61 -28.20
C ILE A 123 3.25 -11.11 -27.95
N ALA A 124 3.01 -11.70 -26.80
CA ALA A 124 1.69 -12.18 -26.41
C ALA A 124 1.18 -11.43 -25.18
N VAL A 125 -0.12 -11.20 -25.15
CA VAL A 125 -0.84 -10.57 -24.04
C VAL A 125 -2.06 -11.42 -23.74
N ALA A 126 -2.19 -11.83 -22.47
CA ALA A 126 -3.33 -12.60 -22.01
C ALA A 126 -4.33 -11.70 -21.26
N ASN A 127 -5.60 -11.97 -21.48
CA ASN A 127 -6.71 -11.31 -20.77
C ASN A 127 -6.89 -9.81 -21.08
N LEU A 128 -6.33 -9.33 -22.19
CA LEU A 128 -6.44 -7.91 -22.56
C LEU A 128 -7.85 -7.55 -23.03
N GLY A 129 -8.53 -8.45 -23.73
CA GLY A 129 -9.88 -8.22 -24.23
C GLY A 129 -10.77 -9.43 -24.02
N ALA A 130 -12.07 -9.21 -24.08
CA ALA A 130 -13.01 -10.31 -24.09
C ALA A 130 -12.80 -11.16 -25.35
N GLU A 131 -13.00 -12.47 -25.23
CA GLU A 131 -12.97 -13.39 -26.36
C GLU A 131 -13.90 -12.88 -27.47
N GLY A 132 -13.34 -12.74 -28.67
CA GLY A 132 -14.12 -12.27 -29.82
C GLY A 132 -14.45 -10.78 -29.84
N SER A 133 -13.88 -9.97 -28.94
CA SER A 133 -14.06 -8.52 -29.01
C SER A 133 -13.32 -7.96 -30.23
N PRO A 134 -14.00 -7.42 -31.23
CA PRO A 134 -13.35 -6.89 -32.43
C PRO A 134 -12.75 -5.49 -32.17
N ASP A 135 -13.14 -4.83 -31.11
CA ASP A 135 -12.87 -3.42 -30.88
C ASP A 135 -11.82 -3.23 -29.80
N GLY A 136 -10.60 -2.99 -30.22
CA GLY A 136 -9.49 -2.64 -29.34
C GLY A 136 -8.43 -1.88 -30.11
N TRP A 137 -7.60 -1.14 -29.38
CA TRP A 137 -6.50 -0.38 -29.96
C TRP A 137 -5.54 -1.27 -30.79
N TRP A 138 -5.48 -2.56 -30.49
CA TRP A 138 -4.63 -3.54 -31.19
C TRP A 138 -5.12 -3.84 -32.62
N ASN A 139 -6.33 -3.45 -32.97
CA ASN A 139 -6.89 -3.57 -34.32
C ASN A 139 -6.67 -2.32 -35.17
N THR A 140 -5.88 -1.37 -34.71
CA THR A 140 -5.57 -0.14 -35.44
C THR A 140 -4.76 -0.47 -36.70
N PRO A 141 -5.22 -0.05 -37.91
CA PRO A 141 -4.44 -0.23 -39.12
C PRO A 141 -3.08 0.47 -39.03
N GLY A 142 -2.03 -0.19 -39.46
CA GLY A 142 -0.68 0.38 -39.41
C GLY A 142 -0.05 0.42 -38.03
N LEU A 143 -0.50 -0.43 -37.13
CA LEU A 143 0.03 -0.52 -35.78
C LEU A 143 1.55 -0.72 -35.79
N LYS A 144 2.26 0.02 -34.97
CA LYS A 144 3.71 -0.02 -34.79
C LYS A 144 4.06 -0.72 -33.48
N LEU A 145 5.26 -1.32 -33.42
CA LEU A 145 5.78 -1.95 -32.21
C LEU A 145 5.81 -0.98 -31.03
N GLY A 146 6.21 0.27 -31.24
CA GLY A 146 6.20 1.30 -30.21
C GLY A 146 4.83 1.54 -29.60
N GLN A 147 3.77 1.46 -30.41
CA GLN A 147 2.39 1.63 -29.92
C GLN A 147 1.93 0.45 -29.07
N VAL A 148 2.49 -0.74 -29.28
CA VAL A 148 2.21 -1.92 -28.47
C VAL A 148 2.95 -1.84 -27.14
N ARG A 149 4.26 -1.73 -27.18
CA ARG A 149 5.10 -1.81 -25.98
C ARG A 149 4.96 -0.61 -25.04
N ASP A 150 4.67 0.57 -25.59
CA ASP A 150 4.50 1.80 -24.81
C ASP A 150 3.06 2.00 -24.31
N ARG A 151 2.17 1.08 -24.66
CA ARG A 151 0.77 1.16 -24.21
C ARG A 151 0.69 1.10 -22.70
N ILE A 152 -0.05 2.02 -22.11
CA ILE A 152 -0.34 2.05 -20.68
C ILE A 152 -1.72 1.44 -20.47
N ILE A 153 -1.78 0.44 -19.58
CA ILE A 153 -3.00 -0.28 -19.25
C ILE A 153 -3.33 -0.02 -17.79
N ASP A 154 -4.54 0.44 -17.52
CA ASP A 154 -5.04 0.78 -16.18
C ASP A 154 -5.91 -0.33 -15.56
N GLU A 155 -6.58 -1.15 -16.38
CA GLU A 155 -7.41 -2.26 -15.91
C GLU A 155 -6.66 -3.59 -16.05
N CYS A 156 -5.78 -3.87 -15.09
CA CYS A 156 -4.91 -5.05 -15.13
C CYS A 156 -5.44 -6.26 -14.37
N TRP A 157 -6.56 -6.13 -13.70
CA TRP A 157 -7.36 -7.21 -13.10
C TRP A 157 -8.78 -6.71 -12.85
N ASP A 158 -9.68 -7.63 -12.62
CA ASP A 158 -11.05 -7.34 -12.19
C ASP A 158 -11.19 -7.67 -10.70
N GLU A 159 -11.92 -6.83 -10.00
CA GLU A 159 -12.22 -6.99 -8.59
C GLU A 159 -13.73 -6.88 -8.38
N SER A 160 -14.31 -7.83 -7.66
CA SER A 160 -15.71 -7.86 -7.30
C SER A 160 -15.88 -8.37 -5.87
N GLU A 161 -17.11 -8.37 -5.37
CA GLU A 161 -17.42 -8.94 -4.05
C GLU A 161 -17.08 -10.43 -3.96
N SER A 162 -17.08 -11.14 -5.09
CA SER A 162 -16.72 -12.56 -5.16
C SER A 162 -15.21 -12.81 -5.25
N GLY A 163 -14.40 -11.78 -5.39
CA GLY A 163 -12.95 -11.89 -5.45
C GLY A 163 -12.34 -11.26 -6.70
N TYR A 164 -11.15 -11.75 -7.04
CA TYR A 164 -10.33 -11.22 -8.13
C TYR A 164 -10.35 -12.16 -9.33
N SER A 165 -10.25 -11.61 -10.52
CA SER A 165 -10.21 -12.36 -11.78
C SER A 165 -9.50 -11.57 -12.88
N ARG A 166 -9.33 -12.20 -14.03
CA ARG A 166 -8.83 -11.58 -15.26
C ARG A 166 -7.52 -10.80 -15.07
N PHE A 167 -6.50 -11.47 -14.56
CA PHE A 167 -5.18 -10.86 -14.46
C PHE A 167 -4.54 -10.73 -15.83
N LEU A 168 -4.23 -9.50 -16.23
CA LEU A 168 -3.46 -9.25 -17.44
C LEU A 168 -2.05 -9.79 -17.30
N MET A 169 -1.58 -10.41 -18.38
CA MET A 169 -0.23 -10.94 -18.48
C MET A 169 0.37 -10.53 -19.82
N SER A 170 1.63 -10.20 -19.83
CA SER A 170 2.35 -9.83 -21.04
C SER A 170 3.67 -10.58 -21.14
N SER A 171 4.22 -10.65 -22.34
CA SER A 171 5.50 -11.31 -22.57
C SER A 171 6.55 -10.92 -21.57
N GLU A 172 7.26 -11.90 -21.05
CA GLU A 172 8.38 -11.76 -20.12
C GLU A 172 9.72 -11.69 -20.83
N GLY A 173 9.82 -12.26 -22.03
CA GLY A 173 11.01 -12.30 -22.84
C GLY A 173 10.70 -12.38 -24.32
N ASP A 174 11.74 -12.29 -25.14
CA ASP A 174 11.62 -12.43 -26.57
C ASP A 174 11.21 -13.84 -26.97
N ALA A 175 10.37 -13.94 -27.98
CA ALA A 175 9.99 -15.20 -28.59
C ALA A 175 10.00 -15.04 -30.11
N THR A 176 10.38 -16.09 -30.83
CA THR A 176 10.45 -16.09 -32.29
C THR A 176 9.77 -17.31 -32.87
N ILE A 177 9.25 -17.16 -34.09
CA ILE A 177 8.63 -18.23 -34.86
C ILE A 177 9.06 -18.12 -36.32
N THR A 178 9.27 -19.24 -36.97
CA THR A 178 9.53 -19.29 -38.42
C THR A 178 8.37 -19.99 -39.11
N LEU A 179 7.73 -19.31 -40.06
CA LEU A 179 6.66 -19.82 -40.85
C LEU A 179 7.19 -20.26 -42.20
N THR A 180 6.85 -21.48 -42.62
CA THR A 180 7.22 -22.05 -43.91
C THR A 180 6.03 -22.73 -44.56
N LYS A 181 6.18 -23.12 -45.83
CA LYS A 181 5.19 -23.89 -46.55
C LYS A 181 4.86 -25.24 -45.87
N ASP A 182 5.72 -25.73 -45.00
CA ASP A 182 5.52 -26.99 -44.29
C ASP A 182 4.47 -26.88 -43.19
N ASN A 183 4.08 -25.68 -42.80
CA ASN A 183 3.12 -25.41 -41.73
C ASN A 183 1.65 -25.37 -42.26
N TYR A 184 1.30 -26.33 -43.09
CA TYR A 184 0.00 -26.36 -43.83
C TYR A 184 -1.15 -27.04 -43.08
N SER A 185 -0.87 -27.66 -41.96
CA SER A 185 -1.88 -28.39 -41.16
C SER A 185 -1.61 -28.23 -39.66
N PRO A 186 -2.64 -28.51 -38.83
CA PRO A 186 -2.46 -28.46 -37.36
C PRO A 186 -1.34 -29.36 -36.84
N ASP A 187 -1.17 -30.55 -37.47
CA ASP A 187 -0.11 -31.48 -37.06
C ASP A 187 1.29 -31.01 -37.45
N ASN A 188 1.38 -30.13 -38.42
CA ASN A 188 2.63 -29.51 -38.88
C ASN A 188 2.70 -28.02 -38.54
N ALA A 189 2.01 -27.60 -37.53
CA ALA A 189 2.00 -26.21 -37.13
C ALA A 189 3.41 -25.73 -36.71
N ALA A 190 3.74 -24.52 -37.08
CA ALA A 190 4.90 -23.83 -36.50
C ALA A 190 4.66 -23.56 -35.02
N LYS A 191 5.65 -23.78 -34.20
CA LYS A 191 5.52 -23.68 -32.74
C LYS A 191 6.26 -22.48 -32.21
N VAL A 192 5.63 -21.80 -31.24
CA VAL A 192 6.27 -20.75 -30.46
C VAL A 192 5.87 -20.90 -28.99
N ASP A 193 6.88 -20.82 -28.13
CA ASP A 193 6.70 -20.81 -26.68
C ASP A 193 6.87 -19.37 -26.19
N VAL A 194 5.87 -18.85 -25.53
CA VAL A 194 5.88 -17.50 -24.99
C VAL A 194 5.68 -17.56 -23.49
N SER A 195 6.66 -17.08 -22.76
CA SER A 195 6.54 -16.88 -21.32
C SER A 195 5.91 -15.52 -21.05
N VAL A 196 4.92 -15.50 -20.20
CA VAL A 196 4.25 -14.27 -19.77
C VAL A 196 4.39 -14.06 -18.28
N GLU A 197 4.31 -12.82 -17.87
CA GLU A 197 4.28 -12.39 -16.48
C GLU A 197 3.02 -11.58 -16.21
N ARG A 198 2.47 -11.72 -15.01
CA ARG A 198 1.34 -10.93 -14.57
C ARG A 198 1.77 -9.48 -14.41
N MET A 199 0.96 -8.54 -14.85
CA MET A 199 1.25 -7.11 -14.67
C MET A 199 1.08 -6.66 -13.23
N ALA A 200 0.29 -7.39 -12.45
CA ALA A 200 0.12 -7.13 -11.03
C ALA A 200 1.24 -7.72 -10.18
N ALA A 201 1.53 -7.08 -9.08
CA ALA A 201 2.24 -7.63 -7.94
C ALA A 201 1.25 -7.94 -6.82
N ARG A 202 1.52 -8.97 -6.01
CA ARG A 202 0.71 -9.35 -4.85
C ARG A 202 1.49 -9.10 -3.56
N VAL A 203 0.78 -8.65 -2.54
CA VAL A 203 1.35 -8.47 -1.20
C VAL A 203 0.60 -9.37 -0.22
N ASP A 204 1.35 -10.22 0.46
CA ASP A 204 0.87 -11.11 1.51
C ASP A 204 1.51 -10.74 2.85
N TYR A 205 0.81 -10.99 3.93
CA TYR A 205 1.35 -10.83 5.28
C TYR A 205 1.01 -12.04 6.16
N CYS A 206 1.85 -12.24 7.16
CA CYS A 206 1.67 -13.26 8.18
C CYS A 206 1.81 -12.61 9.55
N ALA A 207 0.92 -12.95 10.48
CA ALA A 207 0.91 -12.34 11.81
C ALA A 207 0.54 -13.38 12.87
N LYS A 208 1.14 -13.21 14.05
CA LYS A 208 0.78 -13.99 15.24
C LYS A 208 -0.62 -13.64 15.70
N ALA A 209 -1.24 -14.54 16.47
CA ALA A 209 -2.55 -14.27 17.06
C ALA A 209 -2.52 -13.06 18.02
N SER A 210 -1.41 -12.85 18.71
CA SER A 210 -1.21 -11.74 19.64
C SER A 210 0.27 -11.48 19.84
N TYR A 211 0.60 -10.21 20.08
CA TYR A 211 1.95 -9.75 20.38
C TYR A 211 1.99 -9.08 21.73
N GLN A 212 3.04 -9.34 22.50
CA GLN A 212 3.37 -8.56 23.70
C GLN A 212 4.10 -7.28 23.29
N CYS A 213 3.75 -6.16 23.88
CA CYS A 213 4.49 -4.93 23.65
C CYS A 213 5.77 -4.91 24.48
N ASP A 214 6.89 -4.65 23.83
CA ASP A 214 8.21 -4.61 24.49
C ASP A 214 8.53 -3.24 25.09
N ASP A 215 7.77 -2.22 24.76
CA ASP A 215 7.93 -0.86 25.28
C ASP A 215 7.55 -0.83 26.77
N GLU A 216 8.50 -0.39 27.60
CA GLU A 216 8.29 -0.26 29.05
C GLU A 216 7.10 0.67 29.40
N ALA A 217 6.82 1.67 28.56
CA ALA A 217 5.68 2.56 28.75
C ALA A 217 4.34 1.81 28.68
N TYR A 218 4.29 0.66 28.02
CA TYR A 218 3.08 -0.15 27.83
C TYR A 218 3.28 -1.60 28.28
N LYS A 219 4.13 -1.79 29.26
CA LYS A 219 4.42 -3.13 29.76
C LYS A 219 3.17 -3.87 30.18
N GLY A 220 3.03 -5.10 29.68
CA GLY A 220 1.86 -5.92 29.91
C GLY A 220 0.73 -5.72 28.90
N ALA A 221 0.84 -4.74 28.02
CA ALA A 221 -0.10 -4.56 26.92
C ALA A 221 0.15 -5.58 25.81
N THR A 222 -0.91 -5.87 25.06
CA THR A 222 -0.86 -6.74 23.87
C THR A 222 -1.51 -6.06 22.66
N ALA A 223 -1.12 -6.52 21.48
CA ALA A 223 -1.75 -6.09 20.23
C ALA A 223 -2.03 -7.31 19.35
N SER A 224 -3.17 -7.29 18.67
CA SER A 224 -3.57 -8.32 17.72
C SER A 224 -3.88 -7.70 16.38
N ILE A 225 -3.22 -8.14 15.32
CA ILE A 225 -3.47 -7.64 13.96
C ILE A 225 -4.77 -8.25 13.46
N LEU A 226 -5.71 -7.39 13.07
CA LEU A 226 -7.03 -7.76 12.59
C LEU A 226 -7.10 -7.84 11.06
N GLY A 227 -6.30 -7.06 10.37
CA GLY A 227 -6.29 -6.99 8.93
C GLY A 227 -5.25 -6.02 8.42
N ALA A 228 -5.15 -5.92 7.11
CA ALA A 228 -4.22 -5.01 6.45
C ALA A 228 -4.76 -4.57 5.10
N ALA A 229 -4.31 -3.40 4.65
CA ALA A 229 -4.62 -2.90 3.32
C ALA A 229 -3.42 -2.13 2.76
N LEU A 230 -3.35 -2.05 1.43
CA LEU A 230 -2.30 -1.30 0.74
C LEU A 230 -2.62 0.20 0.71
N VAL A 231 -1.58 1.00 0.77
CA VAL A 231 -1.64 2.45 0.55
C VAL A 231 -0.57 2.83 -0.47
N ASN A 232 -0.78 3.92 -1.19
CA ASN A 232 0.07 4.29 -2.33
C ASN A 232 0.28 3.12 -3.30
N ASN A 233 -0.69 2.24 -3.39
CA ASN A 233 -0.73 1.18 -4.38
C ASN A 233 -1.08 1.81 -5.73
N LEU A 234 -0.16 1.73 -6.67
CA LEU A 234 -0.34 2.35 -7.98
C LEU A 234 -1.44 1.62 -8.75
N THR A 235 -2.43 2.35 -9.20
CA THR A 235 -3.58 1.83 -9.94
C THR A 235 -3.83 2.56 -11.27
N ALA A 236 -3.14 3.67 -11.51
CA ALA A 236 -3.36 4.50 -12.68
C ALA A 236 -2.91 3.86 -14.00
N GLY A 237 -2.10 2.84 -13.94
CA GLY A 237 -1.69 2.07 -15.10
C GLY A 237 -0.24 1.61 -15.06
N SER A 238 0.06 0.69 -15.96
CA SER A 238 1.39 0.12 -16.13
C SER A 238 1.70 0.02 -17.62
N TYR A 239 2.98 0.06 -17.97
CA TYR A 239 3.37 -0.25 -19.35
C TYR A 239 3.02 -1.69 -19.69
N LEU A 240 2.51 -1.90 -20.89
CA LEU A 240 2.15 -3.26 -21.35
C LEU A 240 3.35 -4.19 -21.29
N LEU A 241 4.48 -3.75 -21.82
CA LEU A 241 5.74 -4.49 -21.69
C LEU A 241 6.60 -3.84 -20.61
N LYS A 242 7.18 -4.68 -19.77
CA LYS A 242 8.11 -4.23 -18.73
C LYS A 242 9.24 -3.42 -19.36
N ARG A 243 9.57 -2.31 -18.74
CA ARG A 243 10.55 -1.35 -19.21
C ARG A 243 11.63 -1.17 -18.16
N VAL A 244 12.88 -1.28 -18.56
CA VAL A 244 14.03 -1.17 -17.69
C VAL A 244 14.94 -0.06 -18.20
N ALA A 245 15.46 0.76 -17.32
CA ALA A 245 16.33 1.87 -17.68
C ALA A 245 17.66 1.82 -16.92
N ASP A 246 18.71 2.30 -17.58
CA ASP A 246 20.00 2.58 -16.95
C ASP A 246 19.97 3.95 -16.28
N GLY A 247 20.11 3.97 -14.96
CA GLY A 247 20.24 5.20 -14.20
C GLY A 247 18.92 5.95 -13.96
N VAL A 248 18.88 6.64 -12.84
CA VAL A 248 17.67 7.24 -12.24
C VAL A 248 17.09 8.42 -13.01
N SER A 249 17.87 9.04 -13.86
CA SER A 249 17.48 10.24 -14.61
C SER A 249 16.92 9.96 -16.00
N GLN A 250 16.82 8.70 -16.38
CA GLN A 250 16.34 8.35 -17.71
C GLN A 250 14.85 8.69 -17.87
N ALA A 251 14.57 9.34 -18.99
CA ALA A 251 13.18 9.53 -19.40
C ALA A 251 12.53 8.17 -19.69
N PRO A 252 11.19 8.06 -19.57
CA PRO A 252 10.48 6.81 -19.85
C PRO A 252 10.70 6.26 -21.27
N THR A 253 11.20 7.07 -22.18
CA THR A 253 11.55 6.71 -23.55
C THR A 253 12.91 7.29 -23.89
N GLY A 254 13.71 6.59 -24.69
CA GLY A 254 14.98 7.10 -25.17
C GLY A 254 16.12 6.08 -25.08
N SER A 255 17.36 6.55 -25.28
CA SER A 255 18.54 5.71 -25.14
C SER A 255 18.73 5.26 -23.68
N GLY A 256 19.17 4.03 -23.48
CA GLY A 256 19.33 3.45 -22.15
C GLY A 256 18.06 2.80 -21.59
N VAL A 257 16.98 2.74 -22.38
CA VAL A 257 15.78 1.99 -22.03
C VAL A 257 15.73 0.68 -22.82
N THR A 258 15.51 -0.42 -22.13
CA THR A 258 15.30 -1.74 -22.74
C THR A 258 13.94 -2.30 -22.33
N TYR A 259 13.46 -3.27 -23.13
CA TYR A 259 12.16 -3.91 -22.91
C TYR A 259 12.36 -5.38 -22.59
N LEU A 260 11.53 -5.91 -21.71
CA LEU A 260 11.56 -7.31 -21.28
C LEU A 260 12.88 -7.71 -20.58
N GLY A 261 13.63 -6.74 -20.08
CA GLY A 261 14.82 -6.99 -19.27
C GLY A 261 14.49 -7.16 -17.79
N ASP A 262 15.48 -7.54 -17.04
CA ASP A 262 15.39 -7.57 -15.57
C ASP A 262 16.20 -6.42 -14.97
N GLU A 263 15.73 -5.91 -13.84
CA GLU A 263 16.53 -5.00 -13.04
C GLU A 263 17.75 -5.73 -12.46
N THR A 264 18.85 -5.02 -12.33
CA THR A 264 20.09 -5.57 -11.80
C THR A 264 20.55 -4.78 -10.59
N VAL A 265 20.65 -5.43 -9.46
CA VAL A 265 21.26 -4.87 -8.26
C VAL A 265 22.73 -5.28 -8.29
N ASP A 266 23.63 -4.30 -8.35
CA ASP A 266 25.06 -4.59 -8.41
C ASP A 266 25.63 -4.99 -7.03
N GLY A 267 26.91 -5.31 -6.99
CA GLY A 267 27.57 -5.83 -5.80
C GLY A 267 27.63 -4.85 -4.62
N GLY A 268 27.27 -3.60 -4.82
CA GLY A 268 27.17 -2.59 -3.76
C GLY A 268 25.76 -2.40 -3.23
N GLY A 269 24.79 -3.18 -3.73
CA GLY A 269 23.38 -3.02 -3.35
C GLY A 269 22.64 -1.96 -4.14
N LEU A 270 23.31 -1.26 -5.05
CA LEU A 270 22.67 -0.28 -5.93
C LEU A 270 22.15 -0.96 -7.19
N ALA A 271 20.95 -0.60 -7.60
CA ALA A 271 20.44 -1.02 -8.89
C ALA A 271 21.21 -0.32 -10.01
N SER A 272 21.82 -1.09 -10.91
CA SER A 272 22.46 -0.56 -12.10
C SER A 272 21.44 -0.24 -13.20
N ASN A 273 20.35 -0.99 -13.22
CA ASN A 273 19.17 -0.72 -14.01
C ASN A 273 17.92 -1.04 -13.18
N TYR A 274 16.81 -0.39 -13.47
CA TYR A 274 15.61 -0.49 -12.67
C TYR A 274 14.35 -0.45 -13.54
N VAL A 275 13.28 -1.03 -13.02
CA VAL A 275 11.98 -1.05 -13.69
C VAL A 275 11.35 0.35 -13.63
N LEU A 276 10.80 0.77 -14.75
CA LEU A 276 10.08 2.04 -14.87
C LEU A 276 8.58 1.80 -14.89
N ASP A 277 7.85 2.57 -14.10
CA ASP A 277 6.43 2.81 -14.35
C ASP A 277 6.25 4.12 -15.16
N PRO A 278 5.05 4.41 -15.66
CA PRO A 278 4.84 5.60 -16.48
C PRO A 278 5.15 6.94 -15.79
N TRP A 279 5.20 6.96 -14.47
CA TRP A 279 5.36 8.18 -13.68
C TRP A 279 6.62 8.22 -12.83
N THR A 280 7.51 7.24 -12.98
CA THR A 280 8.74 7.13 -12.16
C THR A 280 9.54 8.44 -12.15
N SER A 281 9.81 9.01 -13.32
CA SER A 281 10.62 10.23 -13.44
C SER A 281 9.98 11.48 -12.84
N LEU A 282 8.68 11.43 -12.55
CA LEU A 282 7.93 12.55 -11.99
C LEU A 282 7.84 12.51 -10.46
N LYS A 283 8.11 11.36 -9.87
CA LYS A 283 8.09 11.17 -8.42
C LYS A 283 9.39 11.65 -7.78
N THR A 284 9.55 12.95 -7.74
CA THR A 284 10.75 13.61 -7.22
C THR A 284 10.40 14.43 -5.98
N PRO A 285 11.38 14.76 -5.13
CA PRO A 285 11.15 15.66 -3.99
C PRO A 285 10.55 17.00 -4.41
N GLY A 286 10.91 17.52 -5.60
CA GLY A 286 10.38 18.77 -6.11
C GLY A 286 8.88 18.73 -6.47
N ASN A 287 8.32 17.55 -6.65
CA ASN A 287 6.90 17.34 -6.94
C ASN A 287 6.06 16.99 -5.71
N ILE A 288 6.67 16.87 -4.55
CA ILE A 288 5.95 16.61 -3.31
C ILE A 288 5.00 17.78 -3.02
N GLY A 289 3.74 17.44 -2.75
CA GLY A 289 2.71 18.44 -2.50
C GLY A 289 2.21 19.16 -3.76
N GLN A 290 2.74 18.83 -4.93
CA GLN A 290 2.18 19.33 -6.19
C GLN A 290 0.91 18.55 -6.52
N PRO A 291 -0.20 19.21 -6.82
CA PRO A 291 -1.48 18.53 -7.06
C PRO A 291 -1.53 17.80 -8.40
N VAL A 292 -0.61 18.08 -9.30
CA VAL A 292 -0.67 17.57 -10.67
C VAL A 292 0.71 17.22 -11.19
N PHE A 293 0.85 16.02 -11.75
CA PHE A 293 2.01 15.61 -12.54
C PHE A 293 1.71 15.75 -14.02
N THR A 294 2.64 16.31 -14.78
CA THR A 294 2.57 16.32 -16.24
C THR A 294 3.20 15.04 -16.77
N ILE A 295 2.44 14.31 -17.58
CA ILE A 295 2.88 13.04 -18.16
C ILE A 295 3.18 13.27 -19.63
N PRO A 296 4.44 13.18 -20.06
CA PRO A 296 4.77 13.30 -21.48
C PRO A 296 4.30 12.06 -22.24
N ASP A 297 3.84 12.28 -23.47
CA ASP A 297 3.51 11.23 -24.45
C ASP A 297 2.47 10.18 -23.99
N TYR A 298 1.62 10.53 -23.06
CA TYR A 298 0.57 9.63 -22.60
C TYR A 298 -0.62 9.61 -23.56
N SER A 299 -0.92 8.43 -24.10
CA SER A 299 -2.04 8.22 -25.03
C SER A 299 -3.23 7.50 -24.40
N GLY A 300 -3.24 7.32 -23.12
CA GLY A 300 -4.30 6.64 -22.37
C GLY A 300 -5.42 7.58 -21.91
N SER A 301 -6.23 7.13 -20.99
CA SER A 301 -7.41 7.84 -20.47
C SER A 301 -7.08 8.87 -19.38
N VAL A 302 -5.92 9.51 -19.43
CA VAL A 302 -5.61 10.64 -18.53
C VAL A 302 -6.40 11.85 -18.98
N PRO A 303 -7.28 12.40 -18.15
CA PRO A 303 -7.96 13.64 -18.47
C PRO A 303 -7.00 14.83 -18.48
N ASP A 304 -7.41 15.92 -19.13
CA ASP A 304 -6.74 17.21 -19.07
C ASP A 304 -5.35 17.32 -19.71
N GLY A 305 -5.18 16.72 -20.88
CA GLY A 305 -4.01 17.01 -21.72
C GLY A 305 -2.68 16.46 -21.18
N GLY A 306 -2.70 15.37 -20.46
CA GLY A 306 -1.49 14.71 -19.99
C GLY A 306 -1.07 15.10 -18.57
N SER A 307 -1.97 15.67 -17.81
CA SER A 307 -1.76 15.96 -16.38
C SER A 307 -2.60 15.04 -15.51
N VAL A 308 -2.04 14.60 -14.38
CA VAL A 308 -2.74 13.78 -13.39
C VAL A 308 -2.44 14.28 -11.99
N ALA A 309 -3.47 14.34 -11.14
CA ALA A 309 -3.25 14.62 -9.72
C ALA A 309 -2.52 13.44 -9.06
N ALA A 310 -1.60 13.74 -8.15
CA ALA A 310 -0.82 12.71 -7.46
C ALA A 310 -1.73 11.66 -6.79
N GLU A 311 -2.83 12.10 -6.22
CA GLU A 311 -3.83 11.24 -5.58
C GLU A 311 -4.49 10.24 -6.54
N ARG A 312 -4.52 10.53 -7.82
CA ARG A 312 -5.12 9.66 -8.85
C ARG A 312 -4.17 8.57 -9.34
N LEU A 313 -2.88 8.66 -9.01
CA LEU A 313 -1.93 7.59 -9.32
C LEU A 313 -2.20 6.35 -8.49
N PHE A 314 -2.71 6.54 -7.28
CA PHE A 314 -2.81 5.51 -6.27
C PHE A 314 -4.27 5.18 -5.94
N GLY A 315 -4.51 3.96 -5.53
CA GLY A 315 -5.83 3.52 -5.07
C GLY A 315 -6.25 4.26 -3.80
N VAL A 316 -5.35 4.35 -2.84
CA VAL A 316 -5.48 5.21 -1.66
C VAL A 316 -4.17 5.97 -1.49
N TYR A 317 -4.24 7.28 -1.50
CA TYR A 317 -3.07 8.12 -1.27
C TYR A 317 -2.93 8.41 0.22
N TYR A 318 -1.88 7.86 0.80
CA TYR A 318 -1.69 7.80 2.26
C TYR A 318 -1.81 9.15 2.97
N THR A 319 -1.18 10.19 2.43
CA THR A 319 -1.10 11.50 3.10
C THR A 319 -2.37 12.34 3.00
N SER A 320 -3.30 11.97 2.13
CA SER A 320 -4.54 12.74 1.90
C SER A 320 -5.81 11.91 2.03
N PHE A 321 -5.72 10.66 2.47
CA PHE A 321 -6.88 9.79 2.50
C PHE A 321 -7.93 10.26 3.52
N SER A 322 -7.58 10.29 4.79
CA SER A 322 -8.52 10.69 5.85
C SER A 322 -7.80 10.86 7.18
N GLU A 323 -8.29 11.79 7.99
CA GLU A 323 -7.92 11.93 9.42
C GLU A 323 -8.99 11.31 10.34
N ASP A 324 -10.05 10.74 9.76
CA ASP A 324 -11.14 10.12 10.51
C ASP A 324 -10.84 8.64 10.78
N PRO A 325 -10.80 8.21 12.04
CA PRO A 325 -10.62 6.80 12.40
C PRO A 325 -11.66 5.87 11.77
N ASP A 326 -12.88 6.33 11.57
CA ASP A 326 -13.94 5.52 10.97
C ASP A 326 -13.68 5.21 9.50
N ASP A 327 -13.12 6.15 8.76
CA ASP A 327 -12.75 5.94 7.36
C ASP A 327 -11.64 4.89 7.24
N TRP A 328 -10.64 4.98 8.10
CA TRP A 328 -9.56 3.98 8.15
C TRP A 328 -10.06 2.61 8.59
N ASN A 329 -10.94 2.56 9.56
CA ASN A 329 -11.53 1.30 10.02
C ASN A 329 -12.35 0.61 8.93
N ARG A 330 -13.03 1.36 8.08
CA ARG A 330 -13.73 0.83 6.91
C ARG A 330 -12.77 0.39 5.82
N TYR A 331 -11.76 1.20 5.52
CA TYR A 331 -10.81 0.90 4.46
C TYR A 331 -9.94 -0.31 4.80
N VAL A 332 -9.35 -0.33 5.99
CA VAL A 332 -8.59 -1.49 6.46
C VAL A 332 -9.56 -2.44 7.15
N GLY A 333 -10.22 -3.28 6.38
CA GLY A 333 -11.16 -4.25 6.90
C GLY A 333 -10.47 -5.34 7.73
N ASN A 334 -11.26 -6.07 8.50
CA ASN A 334 -10.78 -7.28 9.15
C ASN A 334 -10.56 -8.36 8.08
N ARG A 335 -9.45 -9.10 8.23
CA ARG A 335 -9.18 -10.20 7.31
C ARG A 335 -10.27 -11.25 7.36
N SER A 336 -10.52 -11.90 6.23
CA SER A 336 -11.44 -13.02 6.11
C SER A 336 -10.70 -14.29 5.66
N GLU A 337 -11.33 -15.45 5.78
CA GLU A 337 -10.78 -16.70 5.27
C GLU A 337 -10.54 -16.67 3.75
N SER A 338 -11.32 -15.87 3.00
CA SER A 338 -11.12 -15.70 1.56
C SER A 338 -9.81 -14.99 1.21
N ASP A 339 -9.21 -14.26 2.14
CA ASP A 339 -7.91 -13.61 1.95
C ASP A 339 -6.73 -14.54 2.20
N LYS A 340 -6.99 -15.72 2.75
CA LYS A 340 -5.95 -16.68 3.10
C LYS A 340 -5.31 -17.26 1.84
N MET A 341 -3.98 -17.19 1.79
CA MET A 341 -3.19 -17.70 0.68
C MET A 341 -2.52 -19.03 1.00
N ASP A 342 -1.99 -19.21 2.20
CA ASP A 342 -1.28 -20.40 2.62
C ASP A 342 -1.34 -20.54 4.14
N ASP A 343 -1.39 -21.79 4.62
CA ASP A 343 -1.37 -22.13 6.05
C ASP A 343 0.04 -22.17 6.67
N GLY A 344 1.07 -22.15 5.86
CA GLY A 344 2.43 -22.56 6.25
C GLY A 344 3.36 -21.46 6.76
N GLY A 345 2.86 -20.30 7.19
CA GLY A 345 3.69 -19.23 7.74
C GLY A 345 4.25 -19.56 9.14
N VAL A 346 5.42 -18.99 9.47
CA VAL A 346 6.08 -19.22 10.77
C VAL A 346 5.24 -18.68 11.93
N ASP A 347 4.60 -17.55 11.73
CA ASP A 347 3.82 -16.87 12.77
C ASP A 347 2.30 -17.05 12.56
N GLY A 348 1.90 -17.87 11.61
CA GLY A 348 0.50 -18.12 11.29
C GLY A 348 0.29 -18.33 9.80
N ALA A 349 -0.95 -18.21 9.34
CA ALA A 349 -1.26 -18.29 7.93
C ALA A 349 -0.86 -17.02 7.20
N TRP A 350 -0.61 -17.14 5.89
CA TRP A 350 -0.41 -16.02 4.99
C TRP A 350 -1.74 -15.52 4.47
N TYR A 351 -1.94 -14.22 4.55
CA TYR A 351 -3.14 -13.54 4.05
C TYR A 351 -2.76 -12.51 2.99
N ARG A 352 -3.56 -12.41 1.93
CA ARG A 352 -3.39 -11.39 0.91
C ARG A 352 -3.83 -10.02 1.45
N ALA A 353 -2.93 -9.03 1.35
CA ALA A 353 -3.28 -7.64 1.62
C ALA A 353 -3.88 -6.96 0.39
N GLY A 354 -3.40 -7.31 -0.81
CA GLY A 354 -3.92 -6.75 -2.05
C GLY A 354 -3.00 -6.95 -3.24
N TYR A 355 -3.40 -6.36 -4.36
CA TYR A 355 -2.62 -6.28 -5.59
C TYR A 355 -2.28 -4.83 -5.90
N THR A 356 -1.15 -4.62 -6.56
CA THR A 356 -0.73 -3.30 -7.02
C THR A 356 -0.02 -3.42 -8.36
N LEU A 357 0.00 -2.33 -9.10
CA LEU A 357 0.84 -2.21 -10.30
C LEU A 357 2.27 -1.82 -9.92
N GLU A 358 3.17 -1.88 -10.91
CA GLU A 358 4.55 -1.43 -10.75
C GLU A 358 4.58 0.01 -10.24
N ASN A 359 5.42 0.24 -9.24
CA ASN A 359 5.58 1.56 -8.64
C ASN A 359 7.05 1.71 -8.27
N THR A 360 7.76 2.57 -8.97
CA THR A 360 9.17 2.87 -8.72
C THR A 360 9.37 4.36 -8.57
N THR A 361 10.33 4.74 -7.75
CA THR A 361 10.69 6.15 -7.52
C THR A 361 12.16 6.33 -7.84
N PRO A 362 12.58 7.52 -8.33
CA PRO A 362 13.99 7.82 -8.40
C PRO A 362 14.61 7.71 -7.01
N GLY A 363 15.79 7.11 -6.91
CA GLY A 363 16.50 6.97 -5.65
C GLY A 363 16.95 8.30 -5.05
N GLY A 364 17.83 8.26 -4.05
CA GLY A 364 18.38 9.42 -3.39
C GLY A 364 17.67 9.73 -2.07
N ASP A 365 17.52 11.00 -1.72
CA ASP A 365 17.00 11.44 -0.43
C ASP A 365 15.48 11.23 -0.24
N VAL A 366 14.89 10.27 -0.92
CA VAL A 366 13.43 10.07 -0.89
C VAL A 366 12.95 9.18 0.25
N HIS A 367 13.81 8.58 1.05
CA HIS A 367 13.34 7.71 2.13
C HIS A 367 12.54 8.46 3.20
N SER A 368 12.88 9.71 3.49
CA SER A 368 12.07 10.58 4.35
C SER A 368 10.72 10.93 3.71
N GLU A 369 10.59 10.68 2.43
CA GLU A 369 9.43 10.97 1.60
C GLU A 369 8.63 9.73 1.23
N ASN A 370 8.91 8.60 1.84
CA ASN A 370 8.27 7.31 1.57
C ASN A 370 6.75 7.40 1.53
N LYS A 371 6.17 8.15 2.45
CA LYS A 371 4.71 8.33 2.57
C LYS A 371 4.06 8.99 1.34
N TYR A 372 4.83 9.62 0.47
CA TYR A 372 4.28 10.32 -0.70
C TYR A 372 4.19 9.43 -1.94
N TYR A 373 5.15 8.53 -2.15
CA TYR A 373 5.23 7.81 -3.42
C TYR A 373 5.36 6.29 -3.29
N ASN A 374 5.91 5.80 -2.20
CA ASN A 374 6.17 4.37 -2.06
C ASN A 374 4.92 3.62 -1.64
N THR A 375 4.75 2.42 -2.15
CA THR A 375 3.67 1.54 -1.74
C THR A 375 3.93 1.04 -0.33
N GLY A 376 2.91 1.16 0.50
CA GLY A 376 2.95 0.70 1.87
C GLY A 376 1.80 -0.24 2.19
N ILE A 377 1.91 -0.86 3.34
CA ILE A 377 0.86 -1.65 3.95
C ILE A 377 0.51 -1.06 5.30
N VAL A 378 -0.79 -0.89 5.55
CA VAL A 378 -1.31 -0.43 6.85
C VAL A 378 -1.95 -1.62 7.53
N PHE A 379 -1.44 -1.96 8.70
CA PHE A 379 -2.00 -3.00 9.56
C PHE A 379 -2.96 -2.37 10.56
N LYS A 380 -4.16 -2.92 10.64
CA LYS A 380 -5.13 -2.58 11.69
C LYS A 380 -4.98 -3.57 12.82
N ALA A 381 -4.85 -3.06 14.04
CA ALA A 381 -4.67 -3.88 15.24
C ALA A 381 -5.60 -3.43 16.36
N ARG A 382 -5.98 -4.38 17.20
CA ARG A 382 -6.60 -4.07 18.49
C ARG A 382 -5.54 -4.07 19.56
N PHE A 383 -5.42 -2.94 20.24
CA PHE A 383 -4.51 -2.78 21.36
C PHE A 383 -5.25 -3.05 22.67
N THR A 384 -4.71 -3.93 23.48
CA THR A 384 -5.26 -4.23 24.79
C THR A 384 -4.30 -3.68 25.85
N PRO A 385 -4.65 -2.58 26.50
CA PRO A 385 -3.82 -2.04 27.59
C PRO A 385 -3.61 -3.05 28.70
N ALA A 386 -2.49 -2.95 29.39
CA ALA A 386 -2.26 -3.77 30.58
C ALA A 386 -3.35 -3.49 31.63
N GLU A 387 -3.68 -4.52 32.40
CA GLU A 387 -4.67 -4.38 33.46
C GLU A 387 -4.24 -3.27 34.44
N GLY A 388 -5.16 -2.36 34.74
CA GLY A 388 -4.93 -1.23 35.62
C GLY A 388 -4.09 -0.10 35.06
N SER A 389 -3.66 -0.17 33.80
CA SER A 389 -2.82 0.88 33.18
C SER A 389 -3.62 2.09 32.66
N VAL A 390 -4.92 1.93 32.45
CA VAL A 390 -5.79 3.00 31.96
C VAL A 390 -6.25 3.86 33.15
N ASN A 391 -5.83 5.12 33.16
CA ASN A 391 -6.15 6.05 34.22
C ASN A 391 -7.64 6.42 34.20
N ASN A 392 -8.30 6.20 35.32
CA ASN A 392 -9.73 6.51 35.54
C ASN A 392 -9.96 7.22 36.88
N SER A 393 -8.94 7.83 37.44
CA SER A 393 -8.98 8.35 38.82
C SER A 393 -9.97 9.48 39.01
N PHE A 394 -10.28 10.24 37.97
CA PHE A 394 -11.31 11.27 38.03
C PHE A 394 -12.72 10.71 37.80
N SER A 395 -12.90 9.92 36.74
CA SER A 395 -14.20 9.39 36.35
C SER A 395 -14.69 8.21 37.20
N ASN A 396 -13.74 7.47 37.81
CA ASN A 396 -13.99 6.20 38.49
C ASN A 396 -14.65 5.11 37.61
N LEU A 397 -14.43 5.20 36.29
CA LEU A 397 -15.00 4.25 35.36
C LEU A 397 -14.04 3.13 35.08
N SER A 398 -14.52 1.90 35.17
CA SER A 398 -13.73 0.73 34.83
C SER A 398 -13.57 0.63 33.32
N TYR A 399 -12.34 0.72 32.85
CA TYR A 399 -12.04 0.47 31.44
C TYR A 399 -12.13 -1.03 31.15
N LYS A 400 -12.77 -1.37 30.03
CA LYS A 400 -12.86 -2.74 29.52
C LYS A 400 -12.15 -2.85 28.18
N ALA A 401 -11.48 -3.98 27.96
CA ALA A 401 -10.80 -4.26 26.69
C ALA A 401 -11.74 -4.07 25.50
N GLY A 402 -11.25 -3.43 24.46
CA GLY A 402 -12.01 -3.11 23.25
C GLY A 402 -12.76 -1.78 23.28
N GLN A 403 -12.79 -1.10 24.41
CA GLN A 403 -13.37 0.25 24.50
C GLN A 403 -12.36 1.31 24.04
N THR A 404 -12.89 2.44 23.58
CA THR A 404 -12.10 3.63 23.26
C THR A 404 -11.29 4.08 24.47
N PHE A 405 -10.05 4.43 24.26
CA PHE A 405 -9.20 5.07 25.25
C PHE A 405 -8.42 6.22 24.62
N PHE A 406 -7.84 7.04 25.47
CA PHE A 406 -7.08 8.20 25.06
C PHE A 406 -5.65 8.07 25.53
N GLU A 407 -4.74 8.71 24.81
CA GLU A 407 -3.33 8.66 25.14
C GLU A 407 -2.73 10.07 25.06
N LEU A 408 -1.95 10.39 26.08
CA LEU A 408 -1.18 11.62 26.15
C LEU A 408 0.13 11.32 26.91
N ALA A 409 1.25 11.67 26.30
CA ALA A 409 2.58 11.53 26.91
C ALA A 409 2.84 10.12 27.50
N ASN A 410 2.53 9.09 26.74
CA ASN A 410 2.64 7.67 27.11
C ASN A 410 1.72 7.18 28.24
N SER A 411 0.81 8.02 28.69
CA SER A 411 -0.21 7.65 29.66
C SER A 411 -1.55 7.41 28.96
N LEU A 412 -2.28 6.41 29.44
CA LEU A 412 -3.59 6.03 28.89
C LEU A 412 -4.71 6.47 29.83
N PHE A 413 -5.84 6.86 29.24
CA PHE A 413 -6.98 7.41 29.98
C PHE A 413 -8.27 6.80 29.49
N ALA A 414 -9.16 6.47 30.43
CA ALA A 414 -10.48 5.90 30.11
C ALA A 414 -11.41 6.94 29.48
N THR A 415 -11.25 8.20 29.82
CA THR A 415 -12.14 9.28 29.39
C THR A 415 -11.36 10.56 29.11
N MET A 416 -11.99 11.46 28.35
CA MET A 416 -11.43 12.81 28.13
C MET A 416 -11.28 13.58 29.44
N GLU A 417 -12.21 13.40 30.37
CA GLU A 417 -12.14 14.06 31.69
C GLU A 417 -10.96 13.58 32.50
N ASP A 418 -10.68 12.29 32.52
CA ASP A 418 -9.49 11.74 33.18
C ASP A 418 -8.20 12.31 32.59
N MET A 419 -8.15 12.42 31.28
CA MET A 419 -6.99 13.01 30.60
C MET A 419 -6.86 14.50 30.89
N THR A 420 -7.96 15.23 30.89
CA THR A 420 -7.97 16.66 31.15
C THR A 420 -7.54 16.97 32.60
N ASP A 421 -8.06 16.21 33.55
CA ASP A 421 -7.65 16.32 34.95
C ASP A 421 -6.16 16.06 35.13
N TRP A 422 -5.65 15.03 34.50
CA TRP A 422 -4.22 14.71 34.49
C TRP A 422 -3.38 15.82 33.84
N PHE A 423 -3.84 16.35 32.73
CA PHE A 423 -3.16 17.42 32.00
C PHE A 423 -3.00 18.68 32.88
N TYR A 424 -4.07 19.09 33.54
CA TYR A 424 -4.00 20.25 34.42
C TYR A 424 -3.25 19.95 35.71
N SER A 425 -3.24 18.71 36.18
CA SER A 425 -2.41 18.29 37.32
C SER A 425 -0.93 18.43 36.99
N ALA A 426 -0.52 18.09 35.80
CA ALA A 426 0.86 18.25 35.34
C ALA A 426 1.27 19.74 35.27
N ALA A 427 0.30 20.63 35.02
CA ALA A 427 0.50 22.07 35.05
C ALA A 427 0.45 22.66 36.47
N GLY A 428 0.27 21.82 37.50
CA GLY A 428 0.24 22.23 38.92
C GLY A 428 -1.15 22.48 39.48
N LEU A 429 -2.21 22.15 38.72
CA LEU A 429 -3.61 22.27 39.15
C LEU A 429 -4.32 20.91 39.02
N ARG A 430 -4.71 20.36 40.17
CA ARG A 430 -5.57 19.16 40.19
C ARG A 430 -7.01 19.58 40.36
N LEU A 431 -7.78 19.47 39.30
CA LEU A 431 -9.17 19.93 39.29
C LEU A 431 -10.08 19.11 40.23
N SER A 432 -9.79 17.81 40.37
CA SER A 432 -10.48 16.98 41.37
C SER A 432 -10.18 17.41 42.80
N ASP A 433 -8.93 17.81 43.09
CA ASP A 433 -8.56 18.30 44.43
C ASP A 433 -9.26 19.62 44.78
N VAL A 434 -9.46 20.49 43.80
CA VAL A 434 -10.22 21.75 44.01
C VAL A 434 -11.62 21.45 44.52
N TYR A 435 -12.28 20.44 43.97
CA TYR A 435 -13.59 20.03 44.48
C TYR A 435 -13.56 19.51 45.93
N GLU A 436 -12.53 18.73 46.24
CA GLU A 436 -12.34 18.23 47.62
C GLU A 436 -12.05 19.37 48.61
N GLU A 437 -11.24 20.34 48.20
CA GLU A 437 -10.92 21.51 49.02
C GLU A 437 -12.14 22.41 49.29
N LEU A 438 -13.18 22.33 48.48
CA LEU A 438 -14.43 23.05 48.69
C LEU A 438 -15.22 22.52 49.89
N ASP A 439 -14.88 21.34 50.40
CA ASP A 439 -15.56 20.79 51.57
C ASP A 439 -15.35 21.66 52.79
N SER A 440 -16.43 22.01 53.45
CA SER A 440 -16.42 22.91 54.64
C SER A 440 -15.90 24.32 54.36
N MET A 441 -15.82 24.77 53.12
CA MET A 441 -15.42 26.14 52.79
C MET A 441 -16.60 27.13 52.90
N THR A 442 -16.23 28.39 53.06
CA THR A 442 -17.12 29.54 52.83
C THR A 442 -17.02 30.03 51.39
N TRP A 443 -17.99 30.83 50.98
CA TRP A 443 -17.93 31.47 49.66
C TRP A 443 -16.71 32.38 49.48
N GLU A 444 -16.30 33.05 50.56
CA GLU A 444 -15.11 33.88 50.56
C GLU A 444 -13.85 33.05 50.33
N GLU A 445 -13.78 31.87 50.94
CA GLU A 445 -12.69 30.94 50.73
C GLU A 445 -12.69 30.34 49.31
N ALA A 446 -13.89 30.04 48.76
CA ALA A 446 -14.01 29.60 47.39
C ALA A 446 -13.56 30.67 46.39
N SER A 447 -13.86 31.95 46.67
CA SER A 447 -13.36 33.07 45.87
C SER A 447 -11.86 33.18 45.92
N ALA A 448 -11.25 33.03 47.11
CA ALA A 448 -9.79 33.03 47.28
C ALA A 448 -9.12 31.85 46.57
N LEU A 449 -9.76 30.66 46.60
CA LEU A 449 -9.32 29.48 45.86
C LEU A 449 -9.32 29.74 44.35
N ALA A 450 -10.38 30.38 43.86
CA ALA A 450 -10.44 30.75 42.43
C ALA A 450 -9.31 31.68 42.01
N GLU A 451 -8.93 32.63 42.86
CA GLU A 451 -7.80 33.53 42.60
C GLU A 451 -6.44 32.83 42.64
N SER A 452 -6.34 31.69 43.34
CA SER A 452 -5.12 30.87 43.36
C SER A 452 -4.85 30.10 42.09
N ILE A 453 -5.88 29.91 41.23
CA ILE A 453 -5.76 29.27 39.96
C ILE A 453 -5.04 30.22 38.99
N PRO A 454 -3.97 29.78 38.32
CA PRO A 454 -3.22 30.63 37.39
C PRO A 454 -4.13 31.33 36.37
N ALA A 455 -3.90 32.63 36.16
CA ALA A 455 -4.72 33.45 35.26
C ALA A 455 -4.65 32.97 33.81
N ASN A 456 -3.59 32.28 33.43
CA ASN A 456 -3.39 31.70 32.09
C ASN A 456 -3.83 30.24 32.00
N ASP A 457 -4.49 29.70 33.02
CA ASP A 457 -5.03 28.37 32.98
C ASP A 457 -6.07 28.27 31.84
N PRO A 458 -5.85 27.37 30.86
CA PRO A 458 -6.70 27.31 29.66
C PRO A 458 -8.10 26.73 29.95
N SER A 459 -8.33 26.08 31.10
CA SER A 459 -9.62 25.50 31.42
C SER A 459 -10.73 26.54 31.60
N GLY A 460 -10.37 27.73 32.08
CA GLY A 460 -11.35 28.76 32.46
C GLY A 460 -12.07 28.47 33.77
N TYR A 461 -11.65 27.46 34.52
CA TYR A 461 -12.31 27.05 35.75
C TYR A 461 -12.17 28.09 36.89
N GLY A 462 -11.01 28.75 36.97
CA GLY A 462 -10.80 29.82 37.97
C GLY A 462 -11.82 30.97 37.83
N PRO A 463 -11.95 31.59 36.65
CA PRO A 463 -13.00 32.60 36.40
C PRO A 463 -14.41 32.08 36.63
N TYR A 464 -14.70 30.84 36.33
CA TYR A 464 -16.00 30.23 36.63
C TYR A 464 -16.28 30.21 38.14
N LEU A 465 -15.34 29.72 38.96
CA LEU A 465 -15.46 29.71 40.43
C LEU A 465 -15.62 31.10 40.97
N ALA A 466 -14.81 32.04 40.50
CA ALA A 466 -14.91 33.44 40.91
C ALA A 466 -16.27 34.05 40.59
N GLY A 467 -16.79 33.77 39.40
CA GLY A 467 -18.10 34.24 39.00
C GLY A 467 -19.22 33.65 39.84
N GLN A 468 -19.15 32.37 40.20
CA GLN A 468 -20.12 31.72 41.07
C GLN A 468 -20.09 32.26 42.50
N ALA A 469 -18.92 32.59 43.00
CA ALA A 469 -18.75 33.12 44.35
C ALA A 469 -19.05 34.62 44.49
N ASN A 470 -19.13 35.33 43.34
CA ASN A 470 -19.33 36.77 43.35
C ASN A 470 -20.63 37.17 44.05
N GLY A 471 -20.51 38.03 45.06
CA GLY A 471 -21.66 38.51 45.81
C GLY A 471 -22.28 37.52 46.82
N LYS A 472 -21.65 36.36 46.98
CA LYS A 472 -22.08 35.34 47.93
C LYS A 472 -21.23 35.31 49.17
N SER A 473 -21.82 34.94 50.28
CA SER A 473 -21.13 34.84 51.59
C SER A 473 -21.68 33.66 52.39
N GLY A 474 -20.91 33.21 53.36
CA GLY A 474 -21.28 32.13 54.24
C GLY A 474 -20.76 30.76 53.79
N THR A 475 -21.19 29.72 54.51
CA THR A 475 -20.76 28.35 54.30
C THR A 475 -21.42 27.77 53.07
N LEU A 476 -20.63 27.02 52.25
CA LEU A 476 -21.14 26.27 51.12
C LEU A 476 -22.05 25.14 51.61
N THR A 477 -23.22 25.01 50.97
CA THR A 477 -24.04 23.80 51.08
C THR A 477 -23.46 22.68 50.23
N ASP A 478 -23.93 21.44 50.46
CA ASP A 478 -23.56 20.30 49.58
C ASP A 478 -24.00 20.53 48.15
N GLU A 479 -25.14 21.17 47.94
CA GLU A 479 -25.61 21.53 46.59
C GLU A 479 -24.71 22.57 45.93
N ASP A 480 -24.30 23.59 46.68
CA ASP A 480 -23.34 24.60 46.19
C ASP A 480 -22.04 23.95 45.79
N ARG A 481 -21.51 23.07 46.62
CA ARG A 481 -20.26 22.35 46.34
C ARG A 481 -20.34 21.50 45.07
N LEU A 482 -21.46 20.78 44.90
CA LEU A 482 -21.69 20.00 43.68
C LEU A 482 -21.75 20.89 42.44
N SER A 483 -22.40 22.07 42.54
CA SER A 483 -22.50 23.01 41.41
C SER A 483 -21.16 23.64 41.04
N LEU A 484 -20.20 23.70 41.98
CA LEU A 484 -18.87 24.24 41.76
C LEU A 484 -17.87 23.19 41.31
N SER A 485 -18.23 21.92 41.27
CA SER A 485 -17.34 20.84 40.86
C SER A 485 -16.87 21.02 39.40
N TRP A 486 -15.72 20.46 39.14
CA TRP A 486 -15.20 20.39 37.77
C TRP A 486 -16.21 19.74 36.80
N MET A 487 -16.84 18.68 37.23
CA MET A 487 -17.88 18.01 36.41
C MET A 487 -19.09 18.92 36.12
N ALA A 488 -19.53 19.68 37.09
CA ALA A 488 -20.62 20.64 36.90
C ALA A 488 -20.20 21.76 35.94
N TYR A 489 -18.96 22.22 36.05
CA TYR A 489 -18.40 23.21 35.15
C TYR A 489 -18.35 22.68 33.70
N MET A 490 -17.80 21.49 33.49
CA MET A 490 -17.76 20.84 32.19
C MET A 490 -19.17 20.72 31.58
N LYS A 491 -20.13 20.25 32.35
CA LYS A 491 -21.49 20.10 31.90
C LYS A 491 -22.16 21.43 31.57
N ALA A 492 -21.96 22.44 32.41
CA ALA A 492 -22.56 23.76 32.23
C ALA A 492 -21.96 24.50 31.03
N GLN A 493 -20.63 24.39 30.83
CA GLN A 493 -19.94 25.11 29.75
C GLN A 493 -20.03 24.42 28.40
N CYS A 494 -20.18 23.12 28.37
CA CYS A 494 -20.11 22.33 27.15
C CYS A 494 -21.40 21.64 26.79
N GLY A 495 -22.38 21.60 27.68
CA GLY A 495 -23.53 20.70 27.52
C GLY A 495 -23.12 19.22 27.51
N TYR A 496 -21.91 18.94 27.99
CA TYR A 496 -21.35 17.61 27.93
C TYR A 496 -22.01 16.67 28.90
N SER A 497 -22.57 15.59 28.39
CA SER A 497 -23.14 14.51 29.17
C SER A 497 -22.22 13.30 29.05
N TYR A 498 -21.58 13.02 30.15
CA TYR A 498 -20.63 11.91 30.21
C TYR A 498 -21.36 10.56 30.20
N ALA A 499 -21.00 9.71 29.25
CA ALA A 499 -21.51 8.34 29.21
C ALA A 499 -20.30 7.39 28.95
N PRO A 500 -20.04 6.45 29.87
CA PRO A 500 -18.94 5.49 29.69
C PRO A 500 -19.12 4.68 28.41
N GLY A 501 -18.03 4.48 27.67
CA GLY A 501 -18.06 3.69 26.45
C GLY A 501 -18.85 4.30 25.30
N SER A 502 -19.24 5.56 25.39
CA SER A 502 -20.05 6.24 24.37
C SER A 502 -19.28 6.55 23.07
N GLY A 503 -17.99 6.27 23.00
CA GLY A 503 -17.18 6.58 21.83
C GLY A 503 -16.89 8.07 21.64
N VAL A 504 -16.99 8.86 22.70
CA VAL A 504 -16.61 10.28 22.67
C VAL A 504 -15.15 10.40 22.29
N THR A 505 -14.85 11.18 21.25
CA THR A 505 -13.50 11.43 20.74
C THR A 505 -13.14 12.89 20.96
N LEU A 506 -11.89 13.26 20.73
CA LEU A 506 -11.46 14.66 20.74
C LEU A 506 -12.30 15.51 19.77
N ASP A 507 -12.65 14.95 18.61
CA ASP A 507 -13.48 15.64 17.60
C ASP A 507 -14.91 15.86 18.06
N SER A 508 -15.45 14.96 18.87
CA SER A 508 -16.79 15.11 19.47
C SER A 508 -16.78 15.91 20.77
N TRP A 509 -15.61 16.29 21.25
CA TRP A 509 -15.48 17.19 22.41
C TRP A 509 -16.11 18.53 22.07
N PRO A 510 -16.95 19.08 22.96
CA PRO A 510 -17.69 20.30 22.62
C PRO A 510 -16.81 21.43 22.14
N ASP A 511 -17.18 22.02 21.02
CA ASP A 511 -16.47 23.09 20.37
C ASP A 511 -17.20 24.43 20.56
N GLY A 512 -16.44 25.51 20.71
CA GLY A 512 -16.99 26.86 20.64
C GLY A 512 -17.69 27.38 21.91
N VAL A 513 -17.60 26.69 23.04
CA VAL A 513 -18.18 27.14 24.29
C VAL A 513 -17.11 27.51 25.30
N GLY A 514 -16.99 28.80 25.60
CA GLY A 514 -16.04 29.29 26.58
C GLY A 514 -14.59 28.97 26.23
N ARG A 515 -13.81 28.52 27.21
CA ARG A 515 -12.38 28.19 27.05
C ARG A 515 -12.11 26.73 26.64
N PHE A 516 -13.15 25.96 26.32
CA PHE A 516 -12.95 24.56 25.92
C PHE A 516 -12.32 24.42 24.55
N SER A 517 -12.56 25.35 23.63
CA SER A 517 -11.81 25.40 22.38
C SER A 517 -10.31 25.56 22.61
N SER A 518 -9.93 26.41 23.56
CA SER A 518 -8.52 26.58 23.96
C SER A 518 -7.93 25.32 24.59
N THR A 519 -8.72 24.59 25.38
CA THR A 519 -8.31 23.31 25.95
C THR A 519 -8.10 22.27 24.86
N ARG A 520 -9.02 22.16 23.93
CA ARG A 520 -8.91 21.26 22.77
C ARG A 520 -7.68 21.57 21.93
N GLU A 521 -7.42 22.86 21.67
CA GLU A 521 -6.22 23.28 20.95
C GLU A 521 -4.95 22.90 21.72
N ALA A 522 -4.90 23.14 23.01
CA ALA A 522 -3.76 22.76 23.84
C ALA A 522 -3.53 21.25 23.84
N LEU A 523 -4.57 20.45 24.00
CA LEU A 523 -4.46 18.99 23.97
C LEU A 523 -3.99 18.51 22.60
N THR A 524 -4.49 19.12 21.54
CA THR A 524 -4.06 18.79 20.15
C THR A 524 -2.58 19.13 19.96
N GLN A 525 -2.09 20.27 20.46
CA GLN A 525 -0.67 20.62 20.38
C GLN A 525 0.24 19.65 21.14
N TYR A 526 -0.24 19.08 22.25
CA TYR A 526 0.48 18.08 23.01
C TYR A 526 0.41 16.68 22.40
N GLY A 527 -0.30 16.51 21.28
CA GLY A 527 -0.33 15.27 20.55
C GLY A 527 -1.25 14.21 21.18
N VAL A 528 -2.40 14.62 21.65
CA VAL A 528 -3.43 13.71 22.14
C VAL A 528 -3.85 12.75 21.04
N ARG A 529 -3.90 11.46 21.38
CA ARG A 529 -4.38 10.41 20.48
C ARG A 529 -5.67 9.79 21.03
N THR A 530 -6.57 9.51 20.11
CA THR A 530 -7.86 8.83 20.41
C THR A 530 -7.87 7.48 19.73
N TYR A 531 -7.89 6.42 20.54
CA TYR A 531 -7.93 5.04 20.04
C TYR A 531 -9.35 4.53 20.08
N LYS A 532 -10.10 4.82 19.04
CA LYS A 532 -11.51 4.44 18.93
C LYS A 532 -11.64 2.93 18.86
N ASP A 533 -12.49 2.36 19.73
CA ASP A 533 -12.67 0.90 19.87
C ASP A 533 -11.35 0.14 20.10
N ALA A 534 -10.38 0.80 20.72
CA ALA A 534 -9.04 0.27 20.97
C ALA A 534 -8.25 -0.09 19.71
N ILE A 535 -8.60 0.49 18.58
CA ILE A 535 -7.93 0.24 17.29
C ILE A 535 -6.72 1.15 17.14
N CYS A 536 -5.62 0.57 16.71
CA CYS A 536 -4.42 1.29 16.31
C CYS A 536 -3.92 0.77 14.97
N TYR A 537 -2.99 1.52 14.37
CA TYR A 537 -2.50 1.22 13.04
C TYR A 537 -0.98 1.24 13.02
N TYR A 538 -0.41 0.34 12.23
CA TYR A 538 1.02 0.28 11.95
C TYR A 538 1.23 0.34 10.46
N THR A 539 2.16 1.17 9.99
CA THR A 539 2.47 1.31 8.57
C THR A 539 3.86 0.78 8.28
N TRP A 540 3.96 -0.01 7.23
CA TRP A 540 5.23 -0.48 6.70
C TRP A 540 5.35 -0.11 5.22
N TRP A 541 6.50 0.47 4.84
CA TRP A 541 6.80 0.76 3.45
C TRP A 541 7.48 -0.45 2.82
N ILE A 542 6.83 -1.03 1.82
CA ILE A 542 7.24 -2.31 1.23
C ILE A 542 8.58 -2.12 0.52
N MET A 543 9.46 -3.10 0.66
CA MET A 543 10.80 -3.07 0.08
C MET A 543 10.92 -4.15 -0.97
N HIS A 544 11.58 -3.81 -2.08
CA HIS A 544 11.86 -4.73 -3.17
C HIS A 544 13.26 -5.33 -3.03
N ALA A 545 14.25 -4.49 -2.84
CA ALA A 545 15.64 -4.89 -2.73
C ALA A 545 16.37 -4.00 -1.73
N ASN A 546 17.44 -4.50 -1.15
CA ASN A 546 18.31 -3.68 -0.33
C ASN A 546 19.34 -3.01 -1.25
N ASP A 547 19.01 -1.84 -1.77
CA ASP A 547 19.91 -1.05 -2.61
C ASP A 547 20.32 0.26 -1.92
N ILE A 548 20.46 0.23 -0.61
CA ILE A 548 21.10 1.30 0.15
C ILE A 548 22.55 1.43 -0.31
N GLN A 549 22.96 2.64 -0.60
CA GLN A 549 24.32 2.90 -1.04
C GLN A 549 25.34 2.47 0.01
N GLN A 550 26.28 1.61 -0.39
CA GLN A 550 27.31 1.11 0.52
C GLN A 550 28.14 2.25 1.10
N GLY A 551 28.26 2.29 2.42
CA GLY A 551 28.94 3.35 3.15
C GLY A 551 28.02 4.48 3.63
N ASP A 552 26.77 4.48 3.20
CA ASP A 552 25.76 5.45 3.59
C ASP A 552 24.62 4.83 4.42
N GLU A 553 24.82 3.63 4.93
CA GLU A 553 23.80 2.91 5.71
C GLU A 553 23.32 3.71 6.91
N ASP A 554 24.22 4.46 7.55
CA ASP A 554 23.89 5.33 8.68
C ASP A 554 23.14 6.60 8.25
N ASN A 555 23.28 7.01 6.99
CA ASN A 555 22.62 8.20 6.43
C ASN A 555 21.28 7.86 5.76
N GLY A 556 20.97 6.58 5.59
CA GLY A 556 19.69 6.12 5.06
C GLY A 556 19.41 6.56 3.63
N VAL A 557 20.42 6.72 2.80
CA VAL A 557 20.24 7.00 1.37
C VAL A 557 19.85 5.71 0.67
N GLU A 558 18.60 5.65 0.24
CA GLU A 558 18.01 4.50 -0.40
C GLU A 558 18.12 4.60 -1.93
N GLY A 559 18.37 3.48 -2.58
CA GLY A 559 18.44 3.39 -4.03
C GLY A 559 17.05 3.28 -4.67
N VAL A 560 17.05 3.22 -6.00
CA VAL A 560 15.82 3.23 -6.81
C VAL A 560 14.94 2.03 -6.53
N MET A 561 15.53 0.85 -6.37
CA MET A 561 14.77 -0.40 -6.18
C MET A 561 14.51 -0.73 -4.72
N GLU A 562 14.91 0.11 -3.79
CA GLU A 562 14.68 -0.12 -2.36
C GLU A 562 13.20 -0.32 -2.05
N HIS A 563 12.36 0.59 -2.51
CA HIS A 563 10.91 0.55 -2.30
C HIS A 563 10.11 0.32 -3.59
N GLY A 564 10.75 -0.21 -4.62
CA GLY A 564 10.07 -0.50 -5.87
C GLY A 564 9.05 -1.64 -5.73
N MET A 565 7.97 -1.53 -6.49
CA MET A 565 7.03 -2.63 -6.70
C MET A 565 7.17 -3.07 -8.15
N VAL A 566 7.43 -4.35 -8.37
CA VAL A 566 7.67 -4.91 -9.69
C VAL A 566 6.63 -5.97 -10.00
N ARG A 567 6.14 -5.98 -11.25
CA ARG A 567 5.14 -6.95 -11.73
C ARG A 567 5.56 -8.39 -11.48
N ASN A 568 4.59 -9.25 -11.34
CA ASN A 568 4.75 -10.69 -11.18
C ASN A 568 5.58 -11.11 -9.95
N ASN A 569 5.71 -10.23 -8.98
CA ASN A 569 6.33 -10.54 -7.69
C ASN A 569 5.28 -10.73 -6.61
N ILE A 570 5.59 -11.57 -5.66
CA ILE A 570 4.83 -11.74 -4.44
C ILE A 570 5.69 -11.23 -3.29
N TYR A 571 5.24 -10.17 -2.65
CA TYR A 571 5.90 -9.57 -1.49
C TYR A 571 5.32 -10.18 -0.23
N LYS A 572 6.14 -10.91 0.50
CA LYS A 572 5.71 -11.65 1.70
C LYS A 572 6.26 -10.98 2.94
N LEU A 573 5.38 -10.49 3.78
CA LEU A 573 5.72 -9.67 4.95
C LEU A 573 5.34 -10.43 6.20
N ASN A 574 6.34 -10.81 6.99
CA ASN A 574 6.11 -11.48 8.27
C ASN A 574 6.25 -10.48 9.42
N VAL A 575 5.19 -10.30 10.18
CA VAL A 575 5.22 -9.45 11.38
C VAL A 575 5.73 -10.28 12.54
N SER A 576 7.00 -10.14 12.88
CA SER A 576 7.64 -10.96 13.91
C SER A 576 7.43 -10.41 15.32
N SER A 577 7.37 -9.09 15.50
CA SER A 577 7.10 -8.50 16.80
C SER A 577 6.46 -7.11 16.70
N ILE A 578 5.89 -6.66 17.81
CA ILE A 578 5.35 -5.31 17.97
C ILE A 578 6.01 -4.70 19.21
N TYR A 579 6.69 -3.58 19.02
CA TYR A 579 7.38 -2.91 20.12
C TYR A 579 6.44 -2.10 20.99
N THR A 580 5.60 -1.24 20.39
CA THR A 580 4.77 -0.28 21.11
C THR A 580 3.38 -0.16 20.51
N ILE A 581 2.55 0.71 21.07
CA ILE A 581 1.24 1.05 20.51
C ILE A 581 1.42 1.71 19.13
N GLY A 582 0.53 1.37 18.20
CA GLY A 582 0.49 2.00 16.88
C GLY A 582 -0.10 3.41 16.90
N ASP A 583 -0.26 3.98 15.71
CA ASP A 583 -0.93 5.26 15.54
C ASP A 583 -2.46 5.10 15.69
N ASP A 584 -3.11 6.12 16.19
CA ASP A 584 -4.59 6.15 16.27
C ASP A 584 -5.23 6.35 14.89
N VAL A 585 -4.56 7.07 14.02
CA VAL A 585 -4.89 7.23 12.60
C VAL A 585 -3.59 7.17 11.80
N PRO A 586 -3.50 6.36 10.74
CA PRO A 586 -2.29 6.31 9.91
C PRO A 586 -1.96 7.70 9.33
N GLY A 587 -0.67 8.04 9.31
CA GLY A 587 -0.21 9.34 8.82
C GLY A 587 -0.34 10.49 9.80
N ASN A 588 -0.83 10.25 11.01
CA ASN A 588 -0.87 11.26 12.05
C ASN A 588 0.56 11.52 12.56
N THR A 589 1.10 12.70 12.25
CA THR A 589 2.42 13.10 12.72
C THR A 589 2.32 13.66 14.12
N THR A 590 2.68 12.87 15.11
CA THR A 590 2.82 13.33 16.48
C THR A 590 4.31 13.38 16.85
N LEU A 591 4.63 14.07 17.92
CA LEU A 591 6.00 14.10 18.46
C LEU A 591 6.42 12.76 19.09
N ARG A 592 5.61 11.73 19.00
CA ARG A 592 5.93 10.40 19.51
C ARG A 592 6.94 9.69 18.62
N VAL A 593 7.79 8.94 19.27
CA VAL A 593 8.63 7.96 18.60
C VAL A 593 7.71 6.92 17.95
N ARG A 594 7.68 6.89 16.62
CA ARG A 594 6.96 5.88 15.90
C ARG A 594 7.64 4.54 16.05
N ALA A 595 6.83 3.50 16.10
CA ALA A 595 7.35 2.16 15.89
C ALA A 595 8.04 2.10 14.55
N THR A 596 9.33 1.83 14.54
CA THR A 596 10.05 1.58 13.32
C THR A 596 10.35 0.14 13.15
N VAL A 597 10.50 -0.14 11.94
CA VAL A 597 10.93 -1.38 11.43
C VAL A 597 12.44 -1.43 11.47
N ASN A 598 12.98 -2.29 12.28
CA ASN A 598 14.32 -2.78 12.05
C ASN A 598 14.26 -3.77 10.90
N ALA A 599 14.22 -3.21 9.72
CA ALA A 599 14.09 -4.01 8.55
C ALA A 599 15.32 -4.81 8.28
N TRP A 600 15.10 -6.04 8.14
CA TRP A 600 15.88 -6.84 7.26
C TRP A 600 15.17 -6.96 5.95
N VAL A 601 15.63 -6.25 5.00
CA VAL A 601 15.22 -6.50 3.65
C VAL A 601 15.77 -7.81 3.23
N LEU A 602 14.87 -8.68 3.14
CA LEU A 602 15.24 -9.90 2.55
C LEU A 602 14.19 -10.17 1.55
N LEU A 603 14.57 -10.62 0.51
CA LEU A 603 14.08 -10.74 -0.75
C LEU A 603 12.76 -11.40 -0.89
N ASP A 604 12.44 -12.39 -0.19
CA ASP A 604 11.23 -13.17 -0.36
C ASP A 604 10.38 -13.18 0.88
N GLY A 605 10.68 -12.35 1.80
CA GLY A 605 9.98 -12.22 3.05
C GLY A 605 10.76 -11.31 3.96
N GLU A 606 10.10 -10.35 4.49
CA GLU A 606 10.64 -9.42 5.46
C GLU A 606 10.10 -9.76 6.81
N ASP A 607 11.00 -9.90 7.78
CA ASP A 607 10.59 -9.93 9.17
C ASP A 607 10.43 -8.50 9.63
N ILE A 608 9.17 -8.11 9.82
CA ILE A 608 8.83 -6.78 10.30
C ILE A 608 8.84 -6.78 11.82
N VAL A 609 9.64 -5.87 12.38
CA VAL A 609 9.64 -5.58 13.80
C VAL A 609 9.19 -4.14 13.97
N PHE A 610 8.01 -3.93 14.54
CA PHE A 610 7.54 -2.60 14.88
C PHE A 610 8.20 -2.13 16.16
N GLY A 611 9.22 -1.33 16.03
CA GLY A 611 10.04 -0.85 17.14
C GLY A 611 10.35 0.64 17.05
N PRO A 612 11.09 1.18 18.04
CA PRO A 612 11.50 2.58 18.02
C PRO A 612 12.48 2.85 16.88
N GLN A 613 12.37 4.06 16.28
CA GLN A 613 13.35 4.55 15.29
C GLN A 613 14.63 4.98 15.96
#